data_84c527a39b69d6251c98ba974b94053d
#
_entry.id   84c527a39b69d6251c98ba974b94053d
#
_cell.length_a   1.000
_cell.length_b   1.000
_cell.length_c   1.000
_cell.angle_alpha   90.00
_cell.angle_beta   90.00
_cell.angle_gamma   90.00
#
_symmetry.space_group_name_H-M   'P 1'
#
loop_
_entity.id
_entity.type
_entity.pdbx_description
1 polymer ?
#
loop_
_entity_poly.entity_id
_entity_poly.type
_entity_poly.pdbx_seq_one_letter_code
_entity_poly.pdbx_strand_id
1 'polypeptide(L)'
;RLQSYRSVYNYVSQFVKDDFLRRVFSFHPLLVGGNPFDTTSIYAMIHYLEREWGVWYALGGTGAIVDALAKLFGELNGKVNLNSEVAEILTEGRKVTGVRLADGCIHRADAVVANSEVANTYMKLIPAAARRRNSDARYRNTRYSMSLFVIYFGTKRQYRHEGKLAHHNIILSERYKGLLEDIFNRKVLADDFSLYLHMPSLTDPSMAPEGCETFYVLSPVPHLDADIDWNQMARPYRDKIMQFLEENYLPDLRANVVAEHYIDPLHFQNTLSSYKGAAFSVQPVLTQSAWFRPHNQSEDFDNLYLV
;
A
#
# COMPACT_ATOMS: atom_id res chain seq x y z
N ARG A 1 -18.88 -5.48 21.28
CA ARG A 1 -17.60 -6.21 21.22
C ARG A 1 -17.31 -6.55 19.77
N LEU A 2 -16.09 -6.30 19.29
CA LEU A 2 -15.70 -6.45 17.87
C LEU A 2 -15.61 -7.91 17.39
N GLN A 3 -15.70 -8.91 18.27
CA GLN A 3 -15.61 -10.33 17.91
C GLN A 3 -14.39 -10.62 17.02
N SER A 4 -13.20 -10.22 17.45
CA SER A 4 -11.94 -10.21 16.69
C SER A 4 -11.56 -11.53 15.99
N TYR A 5 -12.15 -12.65 16.45
CA TYR A 5 -11.99 -13.97 15.82
C TYR A 5 -12.75 -14.13 14.48
N ARG A 6 -13.67 -13.20 14.16
CA ARG A 6 -14.38 -13.18 12.89
C ARG A 6 -13.61 -12.37 11.85
N SER A 7 -13.87 -12.61 10.59
CA SER A 7 -13.48 -11.69 9.51
C SER A 7 -14.39 -10.45 9.50
N VAL A 8 -13.90 -9.34 8.91
CA VAL A 8 -14.71 -8.12 8.74
C VAL A 8 -16.00 -8.42 7.97
N TYR A 9 -15.92 -9.18 6.87
CA TYR A 9 -17.10 -9.56 6.10
C TYR A 9 -18.12 -10.34 6.93
N ASN A 10 -17.67 -11.36 7.68
CA ASN A 10 -18.54 -12.16 8.54
C ASN A 10 -19.12 -11.35 9.72
N TYR A 11 -18.38 -10.36 10.22
CA TYR A 11 -18.87 -9.45 11.25
C TYR A 11 -19.98 -8.56 10.71
N VAL A 12 -19.78 -7.90 9.57
CA VAL A 12 -20.77 -7.05 8.91
C VAL A 12 -22.03 -7.83 8.53
N SER A 13 -21.87 -9.07 8.09
CA SER A 13 -22.98 -9.94 7.67
C SER A 13 -23.98 -10.28 8.77
N GLN A 14 -23.64 -10.04 10.05
CA GLN A 14 -24.59 -10.20 11.16
C GLN A 14 -25.63 -9.08 11.20
N PHE A 15 -25.30 -7.91 10.68
CA PHE A 15 -26.11 -6.69 10.76
C PHE A 15 -26.72 -6.30 9.42
N VAL A 16 -26.06 -6.62 8.33
CA VAL A 16 -26.42 -6.22 6.96
C VAL A 16 -26.80 -7.45 6.15
N LYS A 17 -28.00 -7.45 5.55
CA LYS A 17 -28.52 -8.57 4.75
C LYS A 17 -28.25 -8.42 3.26
N ASP A 18 -28.29 -7.19 2.75
CA ASP A 18 -28.03 -6.86 1.36
C ASP A 18 -26.56 -7.11 1.01
N ASP A 19 -26.29 -7.85 -0.08
CA ASP A 19 -24.95 -8.28 -0.44
C ASP A 19 -24.08 -7.10 -0.92
N PHE A 20 -24.65 -6.15 -1.63
CA PHE A 20 -23.91 -4.95 -2.06
C PHE A 20 -23.48 -4.12 -0.84
N LEU A 21 -24.39 -3.88 0.09
CA LEU A 21 -24.07 -3.16 1.33
C LEU A 21 -23.06 -3.92 2.20
N ARG A 22 -23.09 -5.27 2.23
CA ARG A 22 -22.03 -6.05 2.90
C ARG A 22 -20.66 -5.74 2.32
N ARG A 23 -20.54 -5.66 0.99
CA ARG A 23 -19.28 -5.30 0.31
C ARG A 23 -18.87 -3.88 0.69
N VAL A 24 -19.80 -2.91 0.62
CA VAL A 24 -19.54 -1.51 0.99
C VAL A 24 -19.06 -1.36 2.43
N PHE A 25 -19.65 -2.05 3.40
CA PHE A 25 -19.23 -1.97 4.80
C PHE A 25 -18.05 -2.89 5.17
N SER A 26 -17.54 -3.70 4.25
CA SER A 26 -16.45 -4.63 4.54
C SER A 26 -15.21 -4.45 3.68
N PHE A 27 -15.18 -3.58 2.67
CA PHE A 27 -14.03 -3.44 1.77
C PHE A 27 -12.79 -2.79 2.41
N HIS A 28 -12.96 -2.03 3.49
CA HIS A 28 -11.91 -1.23 4.14
C HIS A 28 -10.59 -1.98 4.44
N PRO A 29 -10.58 -3.29 4.78
CA PRO A 29 -9.33 -4.02 4.90
C PRO A 29 -8.41 -3.95 3.67
N LEU A 30 -8.96 -3.80 2.46
CA LEU A 30 -8.16 -3.64 1.24
C LEU A 30 -7.29 -2.39 1.27
N LEU A 31 -7.70 -1.34 1.99
CA LEU A 31 -6.94 -0.10 2.15
C LEU A 31 -5.67 -0.28 3.00
N VAL A 32 -5.55 -1.41 3.70
CA VAL A 32 -4.41 -1.77 4.56
C VAL A 32 -3.84 -3.15 4.21
N GLY A 33 -4.09 -3.63 3.00
CA GLY A 33 -3.52 -4.86 2.47
C GLY A 33 -4.18 -6.15 2.93
N GLY A 34 -5.41 -6.08 3.45
CA GLY A 34 -6.13 -7.23 3.98
C GLY A 34 -7.26 -7.73 3.09
N ASN A 35 -7.44 -9.05 3.03
CA ASN A 35 -8.63 -9.65 2.45
C ASN A 35 -9.81 -9.53 3.44
N PRO A 36 -10.93 -8.87 3.10
CA PRO A 36 -12.09 -8.73 3.98
C PRO A 36 -12.66 -10.05 4.53
N PHE A 37 -12.43 -11.15 3.83
CA PHE A 37 -12.89 -12.49 4.23
C PHE A 37 -11.98 -13.17 5.26
N ASP A 38 -10.71 -12.69 5.41
CA ASP A 38 -9.71 -13.26 6.33
C ASP A 38 -9.26 -12.25 7.41
N THR A 39 -9.34 -10.94 7.11
CA THR A 39 -8.90 -9.88 8.02
C THR A 39 -9.80 -9.82 9.24
N THR A 40 -9.19 -9.76 10.42
CA THR A 40 -9.92 -9.66 11.69
C THR A 40 -10.89 -8.48 11.73
N SER A 41 -12.07 -8.67 12.33
CA SER A 41 -13.11 -7.64 12.48
C SER A 41 -12.68 -6.39 13.27
N ILE A 42 -11.49 -6.38 13.88
CA ILE A 42 -10.89 -5.17 14.46
C ILE A 42 -10.81 -4.06 13.40
N TYR A 43 -10.53 -4.41 12.15
CA TYR A 43 -10.44 -3.44 11.05
C TYR A 43 -11.79 -2.82 10.61
N ALA A 44 -12.93 -3.32 11.11
CA ALA A 44 -14.21 -2.62 10.99
C ALA A 44 -14.22 -1.26 11.73
N MET A 45 -13.25 -1.03 12.63
CA MET A 45 -13.04 0.28 13.26
C MET A 45 -12.66 1.38 12.26
N ILE A 46 -12.06 1.06 11.12
CA ILE A 46 -11.73 2.07 10.09
C ILE A 46 -12.99 2.84 9.70
N HIS A 47 -14.08 2.14 9.41
CA HIS A 47 -15.36 2.78 9.08
C HIS A 47 -15.90 3.69 10.21
N TYR A 48 -15.74 3.28 11.47
CA TYR A 48 -16.10 4.12 12.62
C TYR A 48 -15.24 5.39 12.69
N LEU A 49 -13.93 5.26 12.49
CA LEU A 49 -13.00 6.38 12.52
C LEU A 49 -13.28 7.39 11.41
N GLU A 50 -13.55 6.93 10.18
CA GLU A 50 -13.94 7.77 9.06
C GLU A 50 -15.23 8.54 9.34
N ARG A 51 -16.21 7.89 9.96
CA ARG A 51 -17.47 8.53 10.35
C ARG A 51 -17.28 9.58 11.45
N GLU A 52 -16.45 9.29 12.46
CA GLU A 52 -16.27 10.14 13.64
C GLU A 52 -15.41 11.36 13.33
N TRP A 53 -14.32 11.17 12.57
CA TRP A 53 -13.34 12.22 12.33
C TRP A 53 -13.25 12.68 10.87
N GLY A 54 -14.00 12.07 9.97
CA GLY A 54 -13.97 12.36 8.54
C GLY A 54 -12.73 11.80 7.85
N VAL A 55 -12.68 12.04 6.54
CA VAL A 55 -11.52 11.76 5.68
C VAL A 55 -10.97 13.09 5.19
N TRP A 56 -9.70 13.34 5.41
CA TRP A 56 -9.03 14.60 5.13
C TRP A 56 -8.06 14.44 3.96
N TYR A 57 -8.00 15.46 3.12
CA TYR A 57 -7.08 15.55 2.00
C TYR A 57 -6.16 16.75 2.21
N ALA A 58 -4.85 16.56 2.04
CA ALA A 58 -3.89 17.64 2.08
C ALA A 58 -3.89 18.40 0.74
N LEU A 59 -4.15 19.71 0.75
CA LEU A 59 -4.00 20.53 -0.44
C LEU A 59 -2.55 20.48 -0.93
N GLY A 60 -2.37 20.35 -2.23
CA GLY A 60 -1.08 20.03 -2.84
C GLY A 60 -0.73 18.53 -2.86
N GLY A 61 -1.66 17.65 -2.40
CA GLY A 61 -1.50 16.20 -2.39
C GLY A 61 -0.63 15.69 -1.25
N THR A 62 -0.34 14.39 -1.26
CA THR A 62 0.51 13.74 -0.23
C THR A 62 1.95 14.27 -0.25
N GLY A 63 2.44 14.78 -1.39
CA GLY A 63 3.75 15.43 -1.48
C GLY A 63 3.89 16.62 -0.54
N ALA A 64 2.84 17.44 -0.41
CA ALA A 64 2.84 18.58 0.51
C ALA A 64 3.04 18.19 1.99
N ILE A 65 2.55 17.00 2.38
CA ILE A 65 2.81 16.46 3.74
C ILE A 65 4.29 16.09 3.90
N VAL A 66 4.87 15.46 2.87
CA VAL A 66 6.30 15.08 2.88
C VAL A 66 7.17 16.32 2.98
N ASP A 67 6.89 17.36 2.18
CA ASP A 67 7.62 18.63 2.20
C ASP A 67 7.52 19.32 3.56
N ALA A 68 6.31 19.34 4.15
CA ALA A 68 6.10 19.93 5.48
C ALA A 68 6.88 19.18 6.58
N LEU A 69 6.90 17.83 6.53
CA LEU A 69 7.67 17.01 7.46
C LEU A 69 9.18 17.20 7.27
N ALA A 70 9.65 17.25 6.02
CA ALA A 70 11.06 17.50 5.72
C ALA A 70 11.51 18.88 6.21
N LYS A 71 10.67 19.91 6.02
CA LYS A 71 10.90 21.26 6.55
C LYS A 71 11.00 21.27 8.07
N LEU A 72 10.01 20.68 8.75
CA LEU A 72 10.01 20.57 10.22
C LEU A 72 11.25 19.84 10.73
N PHE A 73 11.64 18.75 10.06
CA PHE A 73 12.83 17.98 10.42
C PHE A 73 14.10 18.86 10.34
N GLY A 74 14.22 19.69 9.29
CA GLY A 74 15.32 20.66 9.15
C GLY A 74 15.30 21.74 10.22
N GLU A 75 14.12 22.29 10.58
CA GLU A 75 13.94 23.27 11.66
C GLU A 75 14.36 22.71 13.03
N LEU A 76 14.22 21.39 13.22
CA LEU A 76 14.70 20.67 14.40
C LEU A 76 16.18 20.24 14.31
N ASN A 77 16.94 20.80 13.37
CA ASN A 77 18.35 20.48 13.10
C ASN A 77 18.60 19.04 12.59
N GLY A 78 17.58 18.38 12.06
CA GLY A 78 17.72 17.10 11.37
C GLY A 78 18.46 17.27 10.05
N LYS A 79 19.19 16.23 9.63
CA LYS A 79 19.92 16.19 8.35
C LYS A 79 19.37 15.11 7.46
N VAL A 80 18.96 15.47 6.25
CA VAL A 80 18.51 14.52 5.22
C VAL A 80 19.67 14.29 4.25
N ASN A 81 20.12 13.05 4.14
CA ASN A 81 21.13 12.62 3.17
C ASN A 81 20.43 11.82 2.07
N LEU A 82 20.25 12.42 0.90
CA LEU A 82 19.70 11.75 -0.28
C LEU A 82 20.80 10.89 -0.96
N ASN A 83 20.38 9.93 -1.78
CA ASN A 83 21.28 9.00 -2.50
C ASN A 83 22.22 8.23 -1.57
N SER A 84 21.79 7.93 -0.36
CA SER A 84 22.57 7.29 0.70
C SER A 84 21.94 5.96 1.07
N GLU A 85 22.04 4.99 0.16
CA GLU A 85 21.48 3.66 0.35
C GLU A 85 22.17 2.94 1.51
N VAL A 86 21.41 2.48 2.49
CA VAL A 86 21.90 1.68 3.61
C VAL A 86 22.01 0.23 3.18
N ALA A 87 23.23 -0.31 3.17
CA ALA A 87 23.51 -1.71 2.84
C ALA A 87 23.52 -2.63 4.07
N GLU A 88 23.82 -2.09 5.25
CA GLU A 88 23.90 -2.89 6.48
C GLU A 88 23.60 -2.06 7.72
N ILE A 89 22.88 -2.64 8.68
CA ILE A 89 22.76 -2.14 10.05
C ILE A 89 23.84 -2.85 10.89
N LEU A 90 24.79 -2.06 11.39
CA LEU A 90 25.94 -2.56 12.16
C LEU A 90 25.52 -2.92 13.58
N THR A 91 25.97 -4.09 14.05
CA THR A 91 25.56 -4.62 15.36
C THR A 91 26.75 -5.09 16.21
N GLU A 92 26.66 -4.89 17.51
CA GLU A 92 27.59 -5.44 18.52
C GLU A 92 26.75 -6.06 19.65
N GLY A 93 26.72 -7.39 19.72
CA GLY A 93 25.84 -8.11 20.65
C GLY A 93 24.36 -7.77 20.41
N ARG A 94 23.68 -7.21 21.40
CA ARG A 94 22.27 -6.78 21.33
C ARG A 94 22.08 -5.30 20.99
N LYS A 95 23.14 -4.60 20.57
CA LYS A 95 23.04 -3.18 20.22
C LYS A 95 23.33 -2.97 18.75
N VAL A 96 22.61 -2.04 18.14
CA VAL A 96 23.02 -1.44 16.87
C VAL A 96 24.01 -0.32 17.15
N THR A 97 25.00 -0.15 16.28
CA THR A 97 26.08 0.84 16.46
C THR A 97 26.14 1.85 15.32
N GLY A 98 25.23 1.74 14.36
CA GLY A 98 25.14 2.60 13.20
C GLY A 98 24.74 1.85 11.94
N VAL A 99 25.02 2.44 10.80
CA VAL A 99 24.72 1.89 9.48
C VAL A 99 25.95 1.98 8.57
N ARG A 100 26.04 1.05 7.62
CA ARG A 100 26.98 1.11 6.50
C ARG A 100 26.20 1.39 5.23
N LEU A 101 26.64 2.38 4.48
CA LEU A 101 26.10 2.70 3.16
C LEU A 101 26.66 1.78 2.08
N ALA A 102 26.01 1.75 0.91
CA ALA A 102 26.42 0.96 -0.24
C ALA A 102 27.80 1.39 -0.79
N ASP A 103 28.22 2.63 -0.60
CA ASP A 103 29.55 3.15 -0.92
C ASP A 103 30.64 2.78 0.09
N GLY A 104 30.27 2.09 1.18
CA GLY A 104 31.17 1.68 2.26
C GLY A 104 31.29 2.69 3.42
N CYS A 105 30.74 3.90 3.30
CA CYS A 105 30.70 4.88 4.38
C CYS A 105 29.99 4.33 5.62
N ILE A 106 30.50 4.63 6.82
CA ILE A 106 29.92 4.22 8.09
C ILE A 106 29.44 5.45 8.84
N HIS A 107 28.15 5.42 9.21
CA HIS A 107 27.55 6.39 10.11
C HIS A 107 27.27 5.73 11.46
N ARG A 108 27.99 6.18 12.50
CA ARG A 108 27.75 5.72 13.87
C ARG A 108 26.53 6.40 14.45
N ALA A 109 25.75 5.65 15.25
CA ALA A 109 24.54 6.14 15.89
C ALA A 109 24.25 5.36 17.18
N ASP A 110 23.65 6.05 18.15
CA ASP A 110 23.21 5.46 19.42
C ASP A 110 21.93 4.65 19.27
N ALA A 111 21.13 4.94 18.26
CA ALA A 111 19.92 4.22 17.89
C ALA A 111 19.69 4.27 16.38
N VAL A 112 19.00 3.28 15.84
CA VAL A 112 18.56 3.24 14.44
C VAL A 112 17.05 3.05 14.40
N VAL A 113 16.37 3.88 13.60
CA VAL A 113 14.96 3.75 13.27
C VAL A 113 14.87 3.35 11.81
N ALA A 114 14.40 2.13 11.53
CA ALA A 114 14.24 1.61 10.19
C ALA A 114 12.80 1.80 9.71
N ASN A 115 12.62 2.58 8.64
CA ASN A 115 11.35 2.72 7.91
C ASN A 115 11.33 1.88 6.62
N SER A 116 12.26 0.94 6.47
CA SER A 116 12.19 -0.07 5.42
C SER A 116 11.22 -1.18 5.82
N GLU A 117 10.65 -1.88 4.84
CA GLU A 117 9.78 -3.03 5.09
C GLU A 117 10.47 -4.03 6.05
N VAL A 118 9.70 -4.57 7.00
CA VAL A 118 10.25 -5.33 8.13
C VAL A 118 11.05 -6.57 7.72
N ALA A 119 10.59 -7.31 6.71
CA ALA A 119 11.35 -8.46 6.21
C ALA A 119 12.63 -8.02 5.50
N ASN A 120 12.59 -6.91 4.75
CA ASN A 120 13.77 -6.32 4.13
C ASN A 120 14.78 -5.87 5.20
N THR A 121 14.32 -5.18 6.26
CA THR A 121 15.16 -4.76 7.37
C THR A 121 15.93 -5.95 7.97
N TYR A 122 15.20 -6.98 8.38
CA TYR A 122 15.84 -8.12 9.04
C TYR A 122 16.59 -9.02 8.07
N MET A 123 16.03 -9.38 6.92
CA MET A 123 16.63 -10.38 6.04
C MET A 123 17.78 -9.85 5.19
N LYS A 124 17.80 -8.53 4.87
CA LYS A 124 18.83 -7.94 4.02
C LYS A 124 19.82 -7.05 4.78
N LEU A 125 19.31 -6.23 5.71
CA LEU A 125 20.17 -5.21 6.35
C LEU A 125 20.84 -5.70 7.62
N ILE A 126 20.42 -6.84 8.20
CA ILE A 126 21.01 -7.38 9.43
C ILE A 126 21.52 -8.80 9.18
N PRO A 127 22.81 -9.10 9.47
CA PRO A 127 23.35 -10.44 9.30
C PRO A 127 22.57 -11.51 10.06
N ALA A 128 22.33 -12.67 9.43
CA ALA A 128 21.51 -13.75 10.02
C ALA A 128 22.04 -14.21 11.38
N ALA A 129 23.36 -14.25 11.55
CA ALA A 129 24.02 -14.67 12.80
C ALA A 129 23.76 -13.71 13.99
N ALA A 130 23.41 -12.45 13.73
CA ALA A 130 23.10 -11.46 14.75
C ALA A 130 21.64 -11.52 15.24
N ARG A 131 20.76 -12.22 14.51
CA ARG A 131 19.31 -12.29 14.78
C ARG A 131 18.97 -13.59 15.50
N ARG A 132 18.00 -13.52 16.44
CA ARG A 132 17.51 -14.68 17.20
C ARG A 132 16.02 -14.96 16.92
N ARG A 133 15.15 -13.96 17.13
CA ARG A 133 13.69 -14.07 16.97
C ARG A 133 13.24 -13.75 15.54
N ASN A 134 13.93 -12.81 14.90
CA ASN A 134 13.59 -12.32 13.56
C ASN A 134 14.38 -13.09 12.48
N SER A 135 14.17 -14.41 12.42
CA SER A 135 14.86 -15.30 11.47
C SER A 135 14.26 -15.19 10.06
N ASP A 136 15.05 -15.59 9.04
CA ASP A 136 14.58 -15.68 7.66
C ASP A 136 13.38 -16.61 7.53
N ALA A 137 13.37 -17.74 8.27
CA ALA A 137 12.25 -18.69 8.25
C ALA A 137 10.94 -18.04 8.71
N ARG A 138 10.99 -17.18 9.74
CA ARG A 138 9.81 -16.42 10.20
C ARG A 138 9.23 -15.60 9.06
N TYR A 139 10.06 -14.79 8.37
CA TYR A 139 9.58 -13.90 7.33
C TYR A 139 9.19 -14.62 6.04
N ARG A 140 9.88 -15.71 5.66
CA ARG A 140 9.46 -16.54 4.52
C ARG A 140 8.09 -17.18 4.72
N ASN A 141 7.74 -17.56 5.95
CA ASN A 141 6.46 -18.20 6.31
C ASN A 141 5.36 -17.19 6.70
N THR A 142 5.65 -15.90 6.76
CA THR A 142 4.67 -14.85 7.02
C THR A 142 3.77 -14.67 5.80
N ARG A 143 2.46 -14.44 6.04
CA ARG A 143 1.51 -14.06 4.99
C ARG A 143 1.67 -12.57 4.68
N TYR A 144 1.87 -12.26 3.41
CA TYR A 144 2.00 -10.87 2.93
C TYR A 144 0.71 -10.39 2.29
N SER A 145 0.54 -9.06 2.26
CA SER A 145 -0.57 -8.41 1.58
C SER A 145 -0.50 -8.65 0.07
N MET A 146 -1.58 -8.32 -0.62
CA MET A 146 -1.52 -8.17 -2.06
C MET A 146 -0.54 -7.09 -2.46
N SER A 147 -0.15 -7.09 -3.73
CA SER A 147 0.49 -5.97 -4.40
C SER A 147 -0.55 -5.06 -5.05
N LEU A 148 -0.07 -4.02 -5.71
CA LEU A 148 -0.88 -3.05 -6.43
C LEU A 148 -0.34 -2.84 -7.84
N PHE A 149 -1.28 -2.58 -8.75
CA PHE A 149 -1.01 -1.96 -10.04
C PHE A 149 -1.65 -0.58 -10.03
N VAL A 150 -0.86 0.47 -10.21
CA VAL A 150 -1.35 1.85 -10.13
C VAL A 150 -1.03 2.58 -11.40
N ILE A 151 -2.02 3.23 -11.99
CA ILE A 151 -1.86 4.08 -13.18
C ILE A 151 -2.16 5.52 -12.76
N TYR A 152 -1.21 6.41 -12.92
CA TYR A 152 -1.35 7.85 -12.80
C TYR A 152 -1.55 8.43 -14.19
N PHE A 153 -2.56 9.27 -14.36
CA PHE A 153 -2.81 9.90 -15.67
C PHE A 153 -3.44 11.28 -15.56
N GLY A 154 -3.12 12.11 -16.54
CA GLY A 154 -3.71 13.42 -16.71
C GLY A 154 -4.52 13.48 -18.01
N THR A 155 -5.63 14.21 -18.00
CA THR A 155 -6.52 14.37 -19.17
C THR A 155 -6.71 15.82 -19.55
N LYS A 156 -6.79 16.12 -20.86
CA LYS A 156 -7.21 17.42 -21.39
C LYS A 156 -8.73 17.60 -21.42
N ARG A 157 -9.53 16.54 -21.20
CA ARG A 157 -10.98 16.59 -21.00
C ARG A 157 -11.28 16.67 -19.52
N GLN A 158 -12.26 17.48 -19.13
CA GLN A 158 -12.74 17.57 -17.77
C GLN A 158 -14.01 16.71 -17.58
N TYR A 159 -13.97 15.81 -16.63
CA TYR A 159 -15.05 14.90 -16.26
C TYR A 159 -15.83 15.37 -15.03
N ARG A 160 -15.31 16.37 -14.28
CA ARG A 160 -15.95 16.93 -13.08
C ARG A 160 -17.37 17.43 -13.32
N HIS A 161 -17.66 17.92 -14.52
CA HIS A 161 -18.95 18.47 -14.88
C HIS A 161 -19.99 17.39 -15.24
N GLU A 162 -19.59 16.15 -15.40
CA GLU A 162 -20.48 15.04 -15.71
C GLU A 162 -21.22 14.50 -14.48
N GLY A 163 -20.84 14.92 -13.26
CA GLY A 163 -21.52 14.62 -11.99
C GLY A 163 -21.49 13.15 -11.56
N LYS A 164 -20.68 12.31 -12.25
CA LYS A 164 -20.62 10.86 -12.01
C LYS A 164 -19.52 10.44 -11.03
N LEU A 165 -18.48 11.28 -10.86
CA LEU A 165 -17.32 10.95 -10.06
C LEU A 165 -17.22 11.85 -8.84
N ALA A 166 -16.75 11.28 -7.75
CA ALA A 166 -16.32 11.96 -6.54
C ALA A 166 -14.79 12.03 -6.47
N HIS A 167 -14.24 12.69 -5.45
CA HIS A 167 -12.81 12.70 -5.18
C HIS A 167 -12.27 11.27 -5.01
N HIS A 168 -13.00 10.43 -4.28
CA HIS A 168 -12.71 9.00 -4.06
C HIS A 168 -13.84 8.15 -4.64
N ASN A 169 -13.53 7.21 -5.50
CA ASN A 169 -14.49 6.29 -6.11
C ASN A 169 -14.01 4.87 -5.90
N ILE A 170 -14.85 4.02 -5.33
CA ILE A 170 -14.60 2.59 -5.17
C ILE A 170 -15.48 1.83 -6.15
N ILE A 171 -14.87 1.15 -7.08
CA ILE A 171 -15.52 0.32 -8.07
C ILE A 171 -15.38 -1.13 -7.60
N LEU A 172 -16.48 -1.78 -7.29
CA LEU A 172 -16.50 -3.15 -6.81
C LEU A 172 -16.88 -4.11 -7.93
N SER A 173 -16.07 -5.14 -8.13
CA SER A 173 -16.38 -6.23 -9.07
C SER A 173 -17.68 -6.96 -8.67
N GLU A 174 -18.43 -7.42 -9.66
CA GLU A 174 -19.55 -8.31 -9.42
C GLU A 174 -19.13 -9.64 -8.78
N ARG A 175 -17.98 -10.19 -9.22
CA ARG A 175 -17.32 -11.39 -8.65
C ARG A 175 -16.51 -11.09 -7.38
N TYR A 176 -16.84 -10.07 -6.62
CA TYR A 176 -16.01 -9.52 -5.52
C TYR A 176 -15.28 -10.58 -4.70
N LYS A 177 -15.98 -11.60 -4.18
CA LYS A 177 -15.36 -12.70 -3.42
C LYS A 177 -14.42 -13.53 -4.28
N GLY A 178 -14.82 -13.87 -5.52
CA GLY A 178 -14.01 -14.63 -6.46
C GLY A 178 -12.74 -13.90 -6.87
N LEU A 179 -12.83 -12.59 -7.12
CA LEU A 179 -11.68 -11.73 -7.41
C LEU A 179 -10.67 -11.73 -6.26
N LEU A 180 -11.14 -11.60 -5.02
CA LEU A 180 -10.25 -11.61 -3.86
C LEU A 180 -9.64 -13.00 -3.61
N GLU A 181 -10.37 -14.06 -3.90
CA GLU A 181 -9.81 -15.43 -3.90
C GLU A 181 -8.70 -15.60 -4.94
N ASP A 182 -8.90 -15.04 -6.15
CA ASP A 182 -7.89 -15.06 -7.21
C ASP A 182 -6.62 -14.31 -6.78
N ILE A 183 -6.76 -13.12 -6.18
CA ILE A 183 -5.63 -12.28 -5.76
C ILE A 183 -4.86 -12.87 -4.58
N PHE A 184 -5.55 -13.26 -3.50
CA PHE A 184 -4.90 -13.61 -2.24
C PHE A 184 -4.49 -15.09 -2.13
N ASN A 185 -5.30 -16.00 -2.68
CA ASN A 185 -5.12 -17.43 -2.49
C ASN A 185 -4.63 -18.14 -3.74
N ARG A 186 -5.33 -17.98 -4.88
CA ARG A 186 -4.93 -18.61 -6.15
C ARG A 186 -3.72 -17.94 -6.78
N LYS A 187 -3.50 -16.66 -6.49
CA LYS A 187 -2.40 -15.83 -7.00
C LYS A 187 -2.39 -15.77 -8.53
N VAL A 188 -3.54 -15.54 -9.11
CA VAL A 188 -3.72 -15.36 -10.55
C VAL A 188 -4.22 -13.93 -10.86
N LEU A 189 -3.84 -13.42 -12.02
CA LEU A 189 -4.32 -12.14 -12.50
C LEU A 189 -5.74 -12.34 -13.04
N ALA A 190 -6.72 -11.75 -12.37
CA ALA A 190 -8.12 -11.88 -12.75
C ALA A 190 -8.45 -11.03 -13.99
N ASP A 191 -9.53 -11.42 -14.68
CA ASP A 191 -10.04 -10.67 -15.84
C ASP A 191 -10.99 -9.54 -15.48
N ASP A 192 -11.49 -9.53 -14.25
CA ASP A 192 -12.36 -8.49 -13.68
C ASP A 192 -11.62 -7.63 -12.65
N PHE A 193 -12.21 -6.49 -12.30
CA PHE A 193 -11.54 -5.49 -11.46
C PHE A 193 -12.40 -5.09 -10.27
N SER A 194 -11.75 -4.86 -9.12
CA SER A 194 -12.17 -3.89 -8.12
C SER A 194 -11.14 -2.78 -8.13
N LEU A 195 -11.56 -1.55 -8.38
CA LEU A 195 -10.66 -0.42 -8.57
C LEU A 195 -10.93 0.67 -7.54
N TYR A 196 -9.88 1.36 -7.14
CA TYR A 196 -9.98 2.67 -6.51
C TYR A 196 -9.59 3.73 -7.53
N LEU A 197 -10.52 4.61 -7.90
CA LEU A 197 -10.27 5.74 -8.79
C LEU A 197 -10.28 7.03 -7.99
N HIS A 198 -9.17 7.72 -7.98
CA HIS A 198 -8.94 8.98 -7.28
C HIS A 198 -8.87 10.13 -8.27
N MET A 199 -9.61 11.21 -7.97
CA MET A 199 -9.69 12.42 -8.78
C MET A 199 -9.37 13.65 -7.92
N PRO A 200 -8.09 13.90 -7.58
CA PRO A 200 -7.70 14.97 -6.64
C PRO A 200 -8.02 16.37 -7.17
N SER A 201 -7.94 16.58 -8.48
CA SER A 201 -8.24 17.87 -9.10
C SER A 201 -9.70 18.33 -8.91
N LEU A 202 -10.61 17.44 -8.50
CA LEU A 202 -11.98 17.82 -8.14
C LEU A 202 -12.03 18.68 -6.85
N THR A 203 -11.18 18.38 -5.89
CA THR A 203 -11.08 19.09 -4.60
C THR A 203 -10.02 20.17 -4.62
N ASP A 204 -8.90 19.90 -5.28
CA ASP A 204 -7.74 20.78 -5.38
C ASP A 204 -7.39 21.05 -6.86
N PRO A 205 -7.88 22.13 -7.45
CA PRO A 205 -7.59 22.48 -8.85
C PRO A 205 -6.08 22.63 -9.16
N SER A 206 -5.24 22.89 -8.16
CA SER A 206 -3.79 23.03 -8.35
C SER A 206 -3.10 21.72 -8.74
N MET A 207 -3.78 20.58 -8.58
CA MET A 207 -3.28 19.26 -8.93
C MET A 207 -3.27 18.98 -10.44
N ALA A 208 -3.79 19.88 -11.27
CA ALA A 208 -3.77 19.77 -12.73
C ALA A 208 -3.57 21.15 -13.36
N PRO A 209 -2.98 21.23 -14.58
CA PRO A 209 -3.01 22.46 -15.37
C PRO A 209 -4.45 22.93 -15.66
N GLU A 210 -4.62 24.22 -15.93
CA GLU A 210 -5.92 24.78 -16.27
C GLU A 210 -6.55 24.03 -17.46
N GLY A 211 -7.84 23.69 -17.34
CA GLY A 211 -8.58 22.92 -18.32
C GLY A 211 -8.32 21.42 -18.31
N CYS A 212 -7.38 20.94 -17.50
CA CYS A 212 -7.02 19.52 -17.35
C CYS A 212 -7.54 18.92 -16.04
N GLU A 213 -7.45 17.61 -15.95
CA GLU A 213 -7.72 16.85 -14.72
C GLU A 213 -6.66 15.78 -14.46
N THR A 214 -6.49 15.43 -13.21
CA THR A 214 -5.54 14.42 -12.75
C THR A 214 -6.27 13.30 -12.06
N PHE A 215 -5.81 12.08 -12.32
CA PHE A 215 -6.34 10.85 -11.76
C PHE A 215 -5.22 9.92 -11.34
N TYR A 216 -5.51 9.04 -10.40
CA TYR A 216 -4.89 7.73 -10.40
C TYR A 216 -5.93 6.64 -10.19
N VAL A 217 -5.69 5.49 -10.79
CA VAL A 217 -6.47 4.28 -10.57
C VAL A 217 -5.57 3.20 -10.01
N LEU A 218 -6.06 2.54 -8.96
CA LEU A 218 -5.37 1.48 -8.26
C LEU A 218 -6.16 0.19 -8.38
N SER A 219 -5.48 -0.87 -8.82
CA SER A 219 -5.99 -2.24 -8.87
C SER A 219 -5.19 -3.12 -7.93
N PRO A 220 -5.82 -3.80 -6.96
CA PRO A 220 -5.15 -4.84 -6.19
C PRO A 220 -4.83 -6.04 -7.10
N VAL A 221 -3.59 -6.52 -7.00
CA VAL A 221 -3.08 -7.66 -7.78
C VAL A 221 -2.29 -8.60 -6.88
N PRO A 222 -2.07 -9.88 -7.28
CA PRO A 222 -1.21 -10.77 -6.52
C PRO A 222 0.20 -10.20 -6.34
N HIS A 223 0.84 -10.48 -5.19
CA HIS A 223 2.25 -10.20 -5.00
C HIS A 223 3.14 -11.18 -5.79
N LEU A 224 4.46 -10.98 -5.81
CA LEU A 224 5.41 -11.67 -6.70
C LEU A 224 5.65 -13.17 -6.41
N ASP A 225 4.93 -13.79 -5.47
CA ASP A 225 4.85 -15.26 -5.40
C ASP A 225 3.89 -15.85 -6.46
N ALA A 226 3.17 -15.01 -7.18
CA ALA A 226 2.38 -15.40 -8.34
C ALA A 226 3.30 -15.61 -9.55
N ASP A 227 2.99 -16.59 -10.37
CA ASP A 227 3.68 -16.84 -11.65
C ASP A 227 3.15 -15.88 -12.73
N ILE A 228 3.43 -14.58 -12.55
CA ILE A 228 3.04 -13.49 -13.46
C ILE A 228 4.30 -12.76 -13.91
N ASP A 229 4.62 -12.82 -15.19
CA ASP A 229 5.70 -12.00 -15.78
C ASP A 229 5.22 -10.57 -16.01
N TRP A 230 5.46 -9.69 -15.04
CA TRP A 230 5.07 -8.29 -15.11
C TRP A 230 5.80 -7.50 -16.21
N ASN A 231 6.97 -7.94 -16.68
CA ASN A 231 7.63 -7.30 -17.83
C ASN A 231 6.81 -7.45 -19.11
N GLN A 232 6.02 -8.53 -19.20
CA GLN A 232 5.13 -8.78 -20.35
C GLN A 232 3.69 -8.35 -20.06
N MET A 233 3.21 -8.53 -18.83
CA MET A 233 1.79 -8.34 -18.48
C MET A 233 1.42 -6.91 -18.09
N ALA A 234 2.36 -6.09 -17.65
CA ALA A 234 2.05 -4.74 -17.15
C ALA A 234 1.31 -3.88 -18.19
N ARG A 235 1.80 -3.84 -19.44
CA ARG A 235 1.17 -3.04 -20.49
C ARG A 235 -0.20 -3.58 -20.91
N PRO A 236 -0.39 -4.87 -21.23
CA PRO A 236 -1.71 -5.43 -21.50
C PRO A 236 -2.71 -5.21 -20.36
N TYR A 237 -2.28 -5.34 -19.11
CA TYR A 237 -3.14 -5.12 -17.95
C TYR A 237 -3.54 -3.65 -17.79
N ARG A 238 -2.60 -2.74 -17.98
CA ARG A 238 -2.86 -1.29 -18.07
C ARG A 238 -3.90 -0.97 -19.14
N ASP A 239 -3.75 -1.54 -20.35
CA ASP A 239 -4.66 -1.27 -21.46
C ASP A 239 -6.08 -1.77 -21.15
N LYS A 240 -6.23 -2.94 -20.51
CA LYS A 240 -7.52 -3.44 -20.03
C LYS A 240 -8.19 -2.50 -19.01
N ILE A 241 -7.44 -1.99 -18.04
CA ILE A 241 -7.98 -1.05 -17.03
C ILE A 241 -8.43 0.25 -17.70
N MET A 242 -7.61 0.82 -18.59
CA MET A 242 -7.94 2.07 -19.28
C MET A 242 -9.15 1.90 -20.19
N GLN A 243 -9.27 0.78 -20.88
CA GLN A 243 -10.45 0.45 -21.67
C GLN A 243 -11.70 0.33 -20.79
N PHE A 244 -11.62 -0.40 -19.67
CA PHE A 244 -12.73 -0.54 -18.73
C PHE A 244 -13.20 0.81 -18.19
N LEU A 245 -12.27 1.70 -17.82
CA LEU A 245 -12.60 3.06 -17.38
C LEU A 245 -13.25 3.89 -18.49
N GLU A 246 -12.78 3.78 -19.72
CA GLU A 246 -13.34 4.49 -20.89
C GLU A 246 -14.79 4.06 -21.15
N GLU A 247 -15.05 2.77 -21.13
CA GLU A 247 -16.36 2.19 -21.42
C GLU A 247 -17.42 2.49 -20.34
N ASN A 248 -16.99 2.65 -19.07
CA ASN A 248 -17.94 2.71 -17.96
C ASN A 248 -18.01 4.06 -17.24
N TYR A 249 -16.91 4.82 -17.18
CA TYR A 249 -16.79 6.00 -16.30
C TYR A 249 -16.26 7.26 -16.96
N LEU A 250 -15.30 7.14 -17.90
CA LEU A 250 -14.53 8.24 -18.46
C LEU A 250 -14.59 8.19 -20.01
N PRO A 251 -15.72 8.54 -20.64
CA PRO A 251 -15.88 8.42 -22.10
C PRO A 251 -14.77 9.15 -22.86
N ASP A 252 -14.25 8.52 -23.93
CA ASP A 252 -13.15 8.99 -24.76
C ASP A 252 -11.81 9.15 -23.98
N LEU A 253 -11.62 8.42 -22.87
CA LEU A 253 -10.47 8.55 -22.01
C LEU A 253 -9.15 8.47 -22.77
N ARG A 254 -8.94 7.41 -23.54
CA ARG A 254 -7.64 7.16 -24.23
C ARG A 254 -7.27 8.24 -25.22
N ALA A 255 -8.24 8.89 -25.86
CA ALA A 255 -8.01 10.02 -26.76
C ALA A 255 -7.70 11.33 -26.02
N ASN A 256 -7.97 11.40 -24.73
CA ASN A 256 -7.81 12.58 -23.90
C ASN A 256 -6.65 12.51 -22.89
N VAL A 257 -5.99 11.37 -22.73
CA VAL A 257 -4.79 11.25 -21.90
C VAL A 257 -3.66 12.06 -22.50
N VAL A 258 -3.04 12.92 -21.70
CA VAL A 258 -1.90 13.77 -22.08
C VAL A 258 -0.61 13.42 -21.34
N ALA A 259 -0.72 12.77 -20.19
CA ALA A 259 0.40 12.25 -19.43
C ALA A 259 -0.02 10.97 -18.72
N GLU A 260 0.89 10.02 -18.63
CA GLU A 260 0.63 8.74 -17.97
C GLU A 260 1.91 8.13 -17.43
N HIS A 261 1.78 7.50 -16.30
CA HIS A 261 2.80 6.65 -15.68
C HIS A 261 2.11 5.51 -14.93
N TYR A 262 2.67 4.31 -14.93
CA TYR A 262 2.18 3.22 -14.10
C TYR A 262 3.30 2.56 -13.30
N ILE A 263 2.92 1.97 -12.18
CA ILE A 263 3.78 1.15 -11.33
C ILE A 263 3.11 -0.21 -11.11
N ASP A 264 3.91 -1.23 -10.98
CA ASP A 264 3.54 -2.63 -10.86
C ASP A 264 4.21 -3.30 -9.64
N PRO A 265 3.98 -4.58 -9.36
CA PRO A 265 4.63 -5.29 -8.25
C PRO A 265 6.16 -5.29 -8.27
N LEU A 266 6.80 -5.19 -9.46
CA LEU A 266 8.26 -5.08 -9.55
C LEU A 266 8.75 -3.74 -9.01
N HIS A 267 8.00 -2.65 -9.22
CA HIS A 267 8.33 -1.34 -8.63
C HIS A 267 8.32 -1.40 -7.09
N PHE A 268 7.30 -2.04 -6.49
CA PHE A 268 7.25 -2.21 -5.04
C PHE A 268 8.46 -3.00 -4.51
N GLN A 269 8.90 -4.04 -5.20
CA GLN A 269 10.06 -4.81 -4.79
C GLN A 269 11.37 -4.06 -5.03
N ASN A 270 11.58 -3.52 -6.23
CA ASN A 270 12.89 -3.03 -6.66
C ASN A 270 13.17 -1.60 -6.21
N THR A 271 12.13 -0.73 -6.21
CA THR A 271 12.27 0.68 -5.85
C THR A 271 11.95 0.92 -4.37
N LEU A 272 10.88 0.29 -3.86
CA LEU A 272 10.44 0.48 -2.48
C LEU A 272 10.97 -0.59 -1.52
N SER A 273 11.80 -1.52 -2.02
CA SER A 273 12.40 -2.60 -1.22
C SER A 273 11.38 -3.46 -0.44
N SER A 274 10.16 -3.58 -0.96
CA SER A 274 9.11 -4.36 -0.33
C SER A 274 9.26 -5.85 -0.62
N TYR A 275 9.28 -6.67 0.42
CA TYR A 275 9.45 -8.12 0.26
C TYR A 275 8.31 -8.71 -0.55
N LYS A 276 8.63 -9.49 -1.59
CA LYS A 276 7.68 -10.07 -2.55
C LYS A 276 6.84 -9.03 -3.32
N GLY A 277 7.24 -7.78 -3.34
CA GLY A 277 6.46 -6.71 -3.95
C GLY A 277 5.12 -6.44 -3.27
N ALA A 278 4.94 -6.86 -2.01
CA ALA A 278 3.71 -6.64 -1.26
C ALA A 278 3.53 -5.15 -0.94
N ALA A 279 2.40 -4.56 -1.31
CA ALA A 279 2.22 -3.12 -1.18
C ALA A 279 2.04 -2.63 0.27
N PHE A 280 1.60 -3.50 1.19
CA PHE A 280 1.29 -3.17 2.59
C PHE A 280 2.01 -4.06 3.59
N SER A 281 3.15 -4.67 3.21
CA SER A 281 3.92 -5.58 4.05
C SER A 281 3.07 -6.77 4.55
N VAL A 282 3.08 -7.06 5.84
CA VAL A 282 2.43 -8.21 6.47
C VAL A 282 0.90 -8.11 6.41
N GLN A 283 0.24 -9.17 5.93
CA GLN A 283 -1.23 -9.23 5.84
C GLN A 283 -1.88 -9.12 7.23
N PRO A 284 -2.94 -8.31 7.40
CA PRO A 284 -3.57 -8.06 8.70
C PRO A 284 -4.57 -9.14 9.12
N VAL A 285 -4.14 -10.40 9.14
CA VAL A 285 -4.90 -11.50 9.76
C VAL A 285 -4.72 -11.47 11.28
N LEU A 286 -5.62 -12.11 12.04
CA LEU A 286 -5.63 -12.04 13.52
C LEU A 286 -4.26 -12.36 14.14
N THR A 287 -3.61 -13.43 13.66
CA THR A 287 -2.31 -13.90 14.18
C THR A 287 -1.11 -13.06 13.72
N GLN A 288 -1.35 -12.02 12.92
CA GLN A 288 -0.35 -11.08 12.42
C GLN A 288 -0.77 -9.62 12.63
N SER A 289 -1.79 -9.38 13.47
CA SER A 289 -2.33 -8.04 13.76
C SER A 289 -2.10 -7.66 15.22
N ALA A 290 -2.21 -6.40 15.54
CA ALA A 290 -2.06 -5.84 16.88
C ALA A 290 -0.77 -6.35 17.56
N TRP A 291 -0.89 -7.04 18.70
CA TRP A 291 0.25 -7.58 19.45
C TRP A 291 1.11 -8.58 18.64
N PHE A 292 0.56 -9.27 17.66
CA PHE A 292 1.28 -10.28 16.88
C PHE A 292 2.05 -9.69 15.69
N ARG A 293 1.91 -8.39 15.40
CA ARG A 293 2.76 -7.71 14.41
C ARG A 293 4.19 -7.62 14.92
N PRO A 294 5.18 -7.46 14.02
CA PRO A 294 6.51 -7.00 14.42
C PRO A 294 6.38 -5.72 15.25
N HIS A 295 7.02 -5.70 16.42
CA HIS A 295 6.93 -4.56 17.33
C HIS A 295 7.75 -3.37 16.82
N ASN A 296 7.36 -2.16 17.25
CA ASN A 296 8.11 -0.95 16.92
C ASN A 296 9.52 -0.94 17.55
N GLN A 297 9.75 -1.63 18.66
CA GLN A 297 11.08 -1.91 19.18
C GLN A 297 11.45 -3.35 18.84
N SER A 298 12.65 -3.54 18.31
CA SER A 298 13.17 -4.86 17.94
C SER A 298 13.24 -5.80 19.15
N GLU A 299 12.84 -7.06 18.97
CA GLU A 299 13.04 -8.11 19.97
C GLU A 299 14.49 -8.62 20.04
N ASP A 300 15.28 -8.36 18.99
CA ASP A 300 16.68 -8.81 18.87
C ASP A 300 17.67 -7.74 19.34
N PHE A 301 17.33 -6.45 19.21
CA PHE A 301 18.23 -5.33 19.50
C PHE A 301 17.55 -4.27 20.37
N ASP A 302 18.28 -3.78 21.38
CA ASP A 302 17.73 -2.89 22.42
C ASP A 302 17.48 -1.45 21.90
N ASN A 303 18.17 -1.02 20.85
CA ASN A 303 18.14 0.32 20.28
C ASN A 303 17.86 0.34 18.75
N LEU A 304 17.22 -0.70 18.23
CA LEU A 304 16.65 -0.74 16.88
C LEU A 304 15.14 -0.58 16.96
N TYR A 305 14.63 0.38 16.22
CA TYR A 305 13.20 0.65 16.12
C TYR A 305 12.72 0.49 14.68
N LEU A 306 11.44 0.11 14.52
CA LEU A 306 10.76 -0.12 13.26
C LEU A 306 9.52 0.79 13.20
N VAL A 307 9.25 1.41 12.04
CA VAL A 307 8.10 2.30 11.82
C VAL A 307 7.41 1.98 10.50
#